data_0bee5e1d3fb4004a5abac88b26fdc1b0
#
_entry.id   0bee5e1d3fb4004a5abac88b26fdc1b0
#
_cell.length_a   1.000
_cell.length_b   1.000
_cell.length_c   1.000
_cell.angle_alpha   90.00
_cell.angle_beta   90.00
_cell.angle_gamma   90.00
#
_symmetry.space_group_name_H-M   'P 1'
#
loop_
_entity.id
_entity.type
_entity.pdbx_description
1 polymer ?
#
loop_
_entity_poly.entity_id
_entity_poly.type
_entity_poly.pdbx_seq_one_letter_code
_entity_poly.pdbx_strand_id
1 'polypeptide(L)' 'MKPGEAGIITIVGGEGSLRRRLLDMGLTPGTRVSVRKVAPFGDPMELSLRGYELTIRGEDAKSIKCNKGAV' A
#
# COMPACT_ATOMS: atom_id res chain seq x y z
N MET A 1 7.10 0.54 -4.81
CA MET A 1 6.37 0.93 -6.03
C MET A 1 6.65 2.40 -6.34
N LYS A 2 6.56 2.76 -7.59
CA LYS A 2 6.81 4.13 -8.03
C LYS A 2 5.47 4.83 -8.30
N PRO A 3 5.44 6.17 -8.31
CA PRO A 3 4.22 6.90 -8.66
C PRO A 3 3.68 6.44 -10.02
N GLY A 4 2.38 6.31 -10.11
CA GLY A 4 1.72 5.84 -11.33
C GLY A 4 1.63 4.33 -11.48
N GLU A 5 2.28 3.58 -10.60
CA GLU A 5 2.18 2.12 -10.62
C GLU A 5 0.93 1.66 -9.87
N ALA A 6 0.38 0.54 -10.32
CA ALA A 6 -0.76 -0.09 -9.67
C ALA A 6 -0.48 -1.58 -9.49
N GLY A 7 -1.15 -2.18 -8.55
CA GLY A 7 -1.00 -3.61 -8.31
C GLY A 7 -2.08 -4.11 -7.38
N ILE A 8 -2.07 -5.42 -7.16
CA ILE A 8 -3.00 -6.05 -6.24
C ILE A 8 -2.21 -6.55 -5.04
N ILE A 9 -2.65 -6.22 -3.85
CA ILE A 9 -2.00 -6.65 -2.62
C ILE A 9 -2.09 -8.17 -2.53
N THR A 10 -0.94 -8.83 -2.37
CA THR A 10 -0.88 -10.27 -2.23
C THR A 10 -0.62 -10.69 -0.79
N ILE A 11 0.25 -9.96 -0.10
CA ILE A 11 0.62 -10.27 1.27
C ILE A 11 0.66 -8.98 2.08
N VAL A 12 0.06 -9.03 3.26
CA VAL A 12 0.19 -7.98 4.26
C VAL A 12 0.99 -8.57 5.41
N GLY A 13 2.25 -8.15 5.51
CA GLY A 13 3.15 -8.61 6.55
C GLY A 13 3.13 -7.70 7.76
N GLY A 14 4.18 -7.83 8.60
CA GLY A 14 4.31 -7.04 9.80
C GLY A 14 3.85 -7.79 11.03
N GLU A 15 4.12 -7.22 12.19
CA GLU A 15 3.73 -7.82 13.45
C GLU A 15 2.30 -7.44 13.81
N GLY A 16 1.72 -8.16 14.76
CA GLY A 16 0.30 -8.13 15.08
C GLY A 16 -0.40 -6.79 14.99
N SER A 17 0.05 -5.78 15.74
CA SER A 17 -0.63 -4.48 15.75
C SER A 17 -0.45 -3.71 14.43
N LEU A 18 0.71 -3.80 13.82
CA LEU A 18 0.95 -3.14 12.54
C LEU A 18 0.10 -3.77 11.45
N ARG A 19 0.09 -5.10 11.38
CA ARG A 19 -0.70 -5.81 10.40
C ARG A 19 -2.19 -5.48 10.56
N ARG A 20 -2.68 -5.49 11.78
CA ARG A 20 -4.07 -5.17 12.07
C ARG A 20 -4.41 -3.74 11.61
N ARG A 21 -3.52 -2.79 11.87
CA ARG A 21 -3.73 -1.42 11.45
C ARG A 21 -3.80 -1.30 9.94
N LEU A 22 -2.91 -1.98 9.23
CA LEU A 22 -2.90 -1.97 7.77
C LEU A 22 -4.19 -2.57 7.21
N LEU A 23 -4.65 -3.66 7.78
CA LEU A 23 -5.90 -4.29 7.36
C LEU A 23 -7.10 -3.37 7.63
N ASP A 24 -7.11 -2.70 8.77
CA ASP A 24 -8.18 -1.78 9.12
C ASP A 24 -8.23 -0.58 8.17
N MET A 25 -7.11 -0.19 7.62
CA MET A 25 -7.05 0.87 6.62
C MET A 25 -7.52 0.43 5.23
N GLY A 26 -7.84 -0.85 5.07
CA GLY A 26 -8.30 -1.38 3.80
C GLY A 26 -7.21 -2.03 2.96
N LEU A 27 -6.00 -2.14 3.49
CA LEU A 27 -4.88 -2.75 2.78
C LEU A 27 -4.91 -4.26 2.98
N THR A 28 -5.92 -4.89 2.42
CA THR A 28 -6.13 -6.34 2.57
C THR A 28 -5.68 -7.07 1.31
N PRO A 29 -5.29 -8.35 1.43
CA PRO A 29 -4.96 -9.16 0.24
C PRO A 29 -6.11 -9.17 -0.75
N GLY A 30 -5.79 -8.99 -2.01
CA GLY A 30 -6.79 -8.92 -3.07
C GLY A 30 -7.27 -7.51 -3.39
N THR A 31 -6.85 -6.52 -2.61
CA THR A 31 -7.24 -5.13 -2.87
C THR A 31 -6.33 -4.51 -3.91
N ARG A 32 -6.93 -3.86 -4.89
CA ARG A 32 -6.18 -3.13 -5.91
C ARG A 32 -5.80 -1.76 -5.36
N VAL A 33 -4.53 -1.42 -5.46
CA VAL A 33 -4.01 -0.13 -5.03
C VAL A 33 -3.19 0.49 -6.14
N SER A 34 -3.12 1.81 -6.15
CA SER A 34 -2.21 2.52 -7.04
C SER A 34 -1.45 3.57 -6.24
N VAL A 35 -0.21 3.82 -6.65
CA VAL A 35 0.63 4.81 -5.99
C VAL A 35 0.38 6.15 -6.65
N ARG A 36 -0.06 7.13 -5.88
CA ARG A 36 -0.33 8.47 -6.38
C ARG A 36 0.89 9.37 -6.26
N LYS A 37 1.49 9.39 -5.09
CA LYS A 37 2.66 10.22 -4.82
C LYS A 37 3.60 9.50 -3.87
N VAL A 38 4.88 9.79 -4.02
CA VAL A 38 5.91 9.34 -3.10
C VAL A 38 6.75 10.55 -2.77
N ALA A 39 6.93 10.84 -1.49
CA ALA A 39 7.78 11.94 -1.06
C ALA A 39 9.22 11.71 -1.54
N PRO A 40 10.06 12.77 -1.63
CA PRO A 40 11.42 12.64 -2.17
C PRO A 40 12.25 11.53 -1.56
N PHE A 41 11.99 11.18 -0.31
CA PHE A 41 12.71 10.11 0.37
C PHE A 41 11.88 8.83 0.52
N GLY A 42 10.78 8.73 -0.23
CA GLY A 42 9.91 7.55 -0.16
C GLY A 42 8.98 7.51 1.05
N ASP A 43 8.93 8.59 1.83
CA ASP A 43 8.12 8.62 3.05
C ASP A 43 7.58 10.03 3.27
N PRO A 44 6.26 10.22 3.38
CA PRO A 44 5.21 9.21 3.23
C PRO A 44 4.84 8.92 1.77
N MET A 45 4.06 7.86 1.58
CA MET A 45 3.51 7.50 0.29
C MET A 45 2.00 7.71 0.28
N GLU A 46 1.47 8.20 -0.82
CA GLU A 46 0.03 8.29 -1.02
C GLU A 46 -0.43 7.18 -1.94
N LEU A 47 -1.40 6.42 -1.48
CA LEU A 47 -2.01 5.34 -2.23
C LEU A 47 -3.45 5.64 -2.52
N SER A 48 -3.93 5.20 -3.67
CA SER A 48 -5.35 5.28 -4.02
C SER A 48 -5.91 3.86 -4.04
N LEU A 49 -7.01 3.64 -3.35
CA LEU A 49 -7.67 2.35 -3.29
C LEU A 49 -9.16 2.53 -3.01
N ARG A 50 -9.97 1.71 -3.68
CA ARG A 50 -11.42 1.68 -3.47
C ARG A 50 -12.10 3.06 -3.48
N GLY A 51 -11.57 3.98 -4.29
CA GLY A 51 -12.18 5.30 -4.43
C GLY A 51 -11.76 6.31 -3.39
N TYR A 52 -10.80 5.99 -2.54
CA TYR A 52 -10.27 6.97 -1.60
C TYR A 52 -8.74 6.95 -1.57
N GLU A 53 -8.15 7.97 -1.00
CA GLU A 53 -6.72 8.08 -0.89
C GLU A 53 -6.27 7.83 0.53
N LEU A 54 -5.11 7.18 0.66
CA LEU A 54 -4.55 6.81 1.95
C LEU A 54 -3.08 7.16 1.97
N THR A 55 -2.62 7.76 3.07
CA THR A 55 -1.21 8.06 3.26
C THR A 55 -0.62 7.07 4.25
N ILE A 56 0.48 6.44 3.86
CA ILE A 56 1.18 5.51 4.74
C ILE A 56 2.66 5.84 4.77
N ARG A 57 3.32 5.41 5.82
CA ARG A 57 4.76 5.59 5.93
C ARG A 57 5.49 4.56 5.07
N GLY A 58 6.70 4.91 4.63
CA GLY A 58 7.50 3.99 3.85
C GLY A 58 7.79 2.68 4.58
N GLU A 59 7.97 2.74 5.89
CA GLU A 59 8.17 1.54 6.70
C GLU A 59 6.97 0.61 6.64
N ASP A 60 5.77 1.18 6.70
CA ASP A 60 4.54 0.40 6.62
C ASP A 60 4.38 -0.19 5.22
N ALA A 61 4.76 0.57 4.21
CA ALA A 61 4.67 0.10 2.83
C ALA A 61 5.56 -1.11 2.57
N LYS A 62 6.68 -1.23 3.27
CA LYS A 62 7.58 -2.37 3.14
C LYS A 62 6.95 -3.68 3.60
N SER A 63 5.96 -3.59 4.47
CA SER A 63 5.25 -4.77 4.97
C SER A 63 4.18 -5.27 4.01
N ILE A 64 3.92 -4.53 2.96
CA ILE A 64 2.88 -4.87 1.98
C ILE A 64 3.55 -5.31 0.69
N LYS A 65 3.14 -6.46 0.18
CA LYS A 65 3.60 -6.94 -1.12
C LYS A 65 2.47 -6.89 -2.11
N CYS A 66 2.76 -6.40 -3.28
CA CYS A 66 1.79 -6.27 -4.36
C CYS A 66 2.28 -7.03 -5.59
N ASN A 67 1.33 -7.54 -6.35
CA ASN A 67 1.63 -8.14 -7.64
C ASN A 67 1.46 -7.07 -8.71
N LYS A 68 2.58 -6.58 -9.23
CA LYS A 68 2.56 -5.57 -10.29
C LYS A 68 2.09 -6.18 -11.59
N GLY A 69 1.38 -5.38 -12.37
CA GLY A 69 0.95 -5.82 -13.69
C GLY A 69 -0.28 -6.72 -13.69
N ALA A 70 -0.86 -6.96 -12.54
CA ALA A 70 -2.10 -7.73 -12.42
C ALA A 70 -3.31 -6.85 -12.70
N VAL A 71 -3.22 -6.05 -13.70
CA VAL A 71 -4.24 -5.04 -14.01
C VAL A 71 -5.05 -5.48 -15.21
#